data_b91d59309c26163b502c8e12b6f489a6
#
_entry.id   b91d59309c26163b502c8e12b6f489a6
#
_cell.length_a   1.000
_cell.length_b   1.000
_cell.length_c   1.000
_cell.angle_alpha   90.00
_cell.angle_beta   90.00
_cell.angle_gamma   90.00
#
_symmetry.space_group_name_H-M   'P 1'
#
loop_
_entity.id
_entity.type
_entity.pdbx_description
1 polymer ?
#
loop_
_entity_poly.entity_id
_entity_poly.type
_entity_poly.pdbx_seq_one_letter_code
_entity_poly.pdbx_strand_id
1 'polypeptide(L)' 'MTEAQKKAVEVQKEIEEACIRHGLNLTIFENGIGFVDPKENKIVMVWRPKYKPA' A
#
# COMPACT_ATOMS: atom_id res chain seq x y z
N MET A 1 1.01 -20.43 9.28
CA MET A 1 1.22 -18.98 9.41
C MET A 1 1.52 -18.59 10.84
N THR A 2 2.50 -17.72 11.02
CA THR A 2 2.78 -17.14 12.33
C THR A 2 1.75 -16.06 12.67
N GLU A 3 1.73 -15.64 13.93
CA GLU A 3 0.87 -14.53 14.34
C GLU A 3 1.21 -13.25 13.57
N ALA A 4 2.49 -13.00 13.36
CA ALA A 4 2.92 -11.82 12.62
C ALA A 4 2.44 -11.84 11.17
N GLN A 5 2.47 -13.02 10.53
CA GLN A 5 1.98 -13.17 9.17
C GLN A 5 0.48 -12.94 9.08
N LYS A 6 -0.27 -13.42 10.06
CA LYS A 6 -1.73 -13.19 10.12
C LYS A 6 -2.03 -11.70 10.23
N LYS A 7 -1.29 -11.01 11.08
CA LYS A 7 -1.44 -9.56 11.24
C LYS A 7 -1.10 -8.81 9.96
N ALA A 8 -0.06 -9.27 9.26
CA ALA A 8 0.33 -8.66 7.99
C ALA A 8 -0.75 -8.83 6.92
N VAL A 9 -1.39 -9.98 6.87
CA VAL A 9 -2.50 -10.22 5.94
C VAL A 9 -3.68 -9.29 6.25
N GLU A 10 -3.97 -9.08 7.54
CA GLU A 10 -5.02 -8.13 7.93
C GLU A 10 -4.71 -6.71 7.46
N VAL A 11 -3.48 -6.27 7.64
CA VAL A 11 -3.05 -4.94 7.19
C VAL A 11 -3.17 -4.83 5.67
N GLN A 12 -2.75 -5.87 4.96
CA GLN A 12 -2.84 -5.90 3.50
C GLN A 12 -4.29 -5.73 3.04
N LYS A 13 -5.22 -6.45 3.67
CA LYS A 13 -6.64 -6.33 3.32
C LYS A 13 -7.16 -4.92 3.55
N GLU A 14 -6.80 -4.32 4.67
CA GLU A 14 -7.22 -2.96 4.99
C GLU A 14 -6.71 -1.95 3.96
N ILE A 15 -5.47 -2.10 3.53
CA ILE A 15 -4.89 -1.24 2.51
C ILE A 15 -5.63 -1.40 1.18
N GLU A 16 -5.89 -2.63 0.77
CA GLU A 16 -6.61 -2.90 -0.47
C GLU A 16 -8.01 -2.32 -0.45
N GLU A 17 -8.72 -2.50 0.66
CA GLU A 17 -10.06 -1.95 0.82
C GLU A 17 -10.06 -0.42 0.78
N ALA A 18 -9.08 0.20 1.42
CA ALA A 18 -8.95 1.65 1.40
C ALA A 18 -8.70 2.15 -0.02
N CYS A 19 -7.84 1.48 -0.76
CA CYS A 19 -7.57 1.84 -2.15
C CYS A 19 -8.83 1.74 -3.01
N ILE A 20 -9.61 0.69 -2.83
CA ILE A 20 -10.84 0.51 -3.57
C ILE A 20 -11.84 1.63 -3.23
N ARG A 21 -12.00 1.95 -1.95
CA ARG A 21 -12.93 2.99 -1.53
C ARG A 21 -12.57 4.37 -2.09
N HIS A 22 -11.28 4.64 -2.19
CA HIS A 22 -10.80 5.93 -2.67
C HIS A 22 -10.55 5.96 -4.18
N GLY A 23 -10.72 4.83 -4.84
CA GLY A 23 -10.54 4.77 -6.29
C GLY A 23 -9.09 4.91 -6.73
N LEU A 24 -8.15 4.39 -5.94
CA LEU A 24 -6.73 4.46 -6.26
C LEU A 24 -6.15 3.05 -6.41
N ASN A 25 -5.08 2.96 -7.19
CA ASN A 25 -4.31 1.74 -7.29
C ASN A 25 -2.97 1.92 -6.59
N LEU A 26 -2.34 0.80 -6.26
CA LEU A 26 -1.00 0.81 -5.67
C LEU A 26 0.00 0.24 -6.65
N THR A 27 1.18 0.84 -6.64
CA THR A 27 2.33 0.26 -7.30
C THR A 27 3.47 0.24 -6.30
N ILE A 28 4.25 -0.83 -6.31
CA ILE A 28 5.33 -1.00 -5.33
C ILE A 28 6.65 -0.74 -6.02
N PHE A 29 7.40 0.20 -5.47
CA PHE A 29 8.75 0.50 -5.91
C PHE A 29 9.75 -0.06 -4.93
N GLU A 30 10.98 -0.09 -5.34
CA GLU A 30 12.08 -0.50 -4.50
C GLU A 30 12.18 0.35 -3.23
N ASN A 31 11.88 1.64 -3.33
CA ASN A 31 12.03 2.61 -2.24
C ASN A 31 10.72 3.08 -1.63
N GLY A 32 9.60 2.54 -2.05
CA GLY A 32 8.34 3.02 -1.51
C GLY A 32 7.12 2.48 -2.22
N ILE A 33 6.00 3.08 -1.91
CA ILE A 33 4.70 2.70 -2.46
C ILE A 33 4.12 3.90 -3.19
N GLY A 34 3.75 3.69 -4.46
CA GLY A 34 3.12 4.73 -5.24
C GLY A 34 1.61 4.57 -5.28
N PHE A 35 0.90 5.68 -5.15
CA PHE A 35 -0.54 5.70 -5.35
C PHE A 35 -0.84 6.19 -6.75
N VAL A 36 -1.60 5.42 -7.49
CA VAL A 36 -1.87 5.68 -8.91
C VAL A 36 -3.33 6.02 -9.10
N ASP A 37 -3.59 7.11 -9.82
CA ASP A 37 -4.94 7.42 -10.26
C ASP A 37 -5.22 6.61 -11.53
N PRO A 38 -6.15 5.64 -11.47
CA PRO A 38 -6.43 4.79 -12.63
C PRO A 38 -7.09 5.55 -13.77
N LYS A 39 -7.78 6.64 -13.50
CA LYS A 39 -8.42 7.45 -14.54
C LYS A 39 -7.40 8.15 -15.42
N GLU A 40 -6.39 8.73 -14.80
CA GLU A 40 -5.34 9.44 -15.51
C GLU A 40 -4.10 8.60 -15.74
N ASN A 41 -4.05 7.44 -15.11
CA ASN A 41 -2.95 6.49 -15.20
C ASN A 41 -1.61 7.14 -14.85
N LYS A 42 -1.61 7.85 -13.73
CA LYS A 42 -0.39 8.51 -13.26
C LYS A 42 -0.26 8.40 -11.75
N ILE A 43 0.97 8.47 -11.28
CA ILE A 43 1.27 8.44 -9.86
C ILE A 43 0.98 9.80 -9.25
N VAL A 44 0.12 9.83 -8.23
CA VAL A 44 -0.27 11.07 -7.57
C VAL A 44 0.52 11.32 -6.30
N MET A 45 1.06 10.28 -5.68
CA MET A 45 1.87 10.42 -4.48
C MET A 45 2.73 9.18 -4.30
N VAL A 46 3.91 9.38 -3.75
CA VAL A 46 4.79 8.27 -3.36
C VAL A 46 4.96 8.32 -1.85
N TRP A 47 4.67 7.22 -1.19
CA TRP A 47 4.82 7.09 0.25
C TRP A 47 6.05 6.25 0.54
N ARG A 48 6.95 6.81 1.34
CA ARG A 48 8.16 6.12 1.77
C ARG A 48 8.10 5.96 3.28
N PRO A 49 7.50 4.87 3.75
CA PRO A 49 7.38 4.67 5.19
C PRO A 49 8.75 4.51 5.84
N LYS A 50 8.91 5.12 7.00
CA LYS A 50 10.13 4.99 7.77
C LYS A 50 9.89 4.02 8.90
N TYR A 51 10.61 2.92 8.87
CA TYR A 51 10.56 1.94 9.94
C TYR A 51 11.84 1.98 10.70
N LYS A 52 11.73 1.86 12.01
CA LYS A 52 12.91 1.63 12.84
C LYS A 52 13.10 0.13 12.93
N PRO A 53 14.27 -0.39 12.59
CA PRO A 53 14.52 -1.82 12.80
C PRO A 53 14.43 -2.12 14.29
N ALA A 54 13.85 -3.25 14.56
CA ALA A 54 13.63 -3.69 15.93
C ALA A 54 14.95 -4.05 16.61
#